data_7572d304b9819e0c787fc61984317509
#
_entry.id   7572d304b9819e0c787fc61984317509
#
_cell.length_a   1.000
_cell.length_b   1.000
_cell.length_c   1.000
_cell.angle_alpha   90.00
_cell.angle_beta   90.00
_cell.angle_gamma   90.00
#
_symmetry.space_group_name_H-M   'P 1'
#
loop_
_entity.id
_entity.type
_entity.pdbx_description
1 polymer ?
#
loop_
_entity_poly.entity_id
_entity_poly.type
_entity_poly.pdbx_seq_one_letter_code
_entity_poly.pdbx_strand_id
1 'polypeptide(L)'
;MYTLTRRRTLTSLAAVGAAVSIALTGCSSTESTADTTATESTGFPRTVEHFRGVANIDAEPQRIVTLDNSYADAVLLLESPLVGFVDYREQGLPDYLGDARDRFAADAVSVGKVQNVSLEKVAQLEPDLVLSAEVRDGKNYEALSALAPTVFSQSTGPTWKDNIRLVAKALGKEDLAEQKIGDYEARAKVIGDEINAKANNPTVSVVRFAGEPTARLYRTTSFSGIVLADAGLVRPASQQADPADAGSIMNSISPERLADAEADVIFVATYEDPEGKSIKAAEAFRQNPLWGTLKGRIVEVDDAMWMTPVSIQGAHKILDDLAEAFGVDPHNG
;
A
#
# COMPACT_ATOMS: atom_id res chain seq x y z
N MET A 1 -53.26 26.12 26.22
CA MET A 1 -53.86 26.77 27.37
C MET A 1 -52.71 27.45 28.13
N TYR A 2 -52.79 28.81 28.12
CA TYR A 2 -52.04 29.82 28.92
C TYR A 2 -50.53 29.85 28.76
N THR A 3 -49.93 30.75 27.96
CA THR A 3 -49.76 32.25 28.01
C THR A 3 -49.26 32.81 29.33
N LEU A 4 -48.15 33.54 29.28
CA LEU A 4 -47.92 34.99 29.41
C LEU A 4 -46.51 35.25 29.96
N THR A 5 -45.63 35.88 29.24
CA THR A 5 -45.40 37.32 28.97
C THR A 5 -45.04 38.19 30.20
N ARG A 6 -43.89 38.87 30.15
CA ARG A 6 -43.62 40.32 30.32
C ARG A 6 -42.24 40.55 30.94
N ARG A 7 -41.38 41.23 30.29
CA ARG A 7 -41.18 42.67 29.93
C ARG A 7 -40.54 43.52 31.01
N ARG A 8 -39.45 44.18 30.58
CA ARG A 8 -38.97 45.58 30.86
C ARG A 8 -38.26 45.78 32.20
N THR A 9 -37.23 46.63 32.35
CA THR A 9 -36.94 47.97 31.77
C THR A 9 -35.50 48.37 32.01
N LEU A 10 -35.03 49.24 31.16
CA LEU A 10 -33.84 50.10 31.20
C LEU A 10 -33.73 50.93 32.47
N THR A 11 -32.51 51.33 32.85
CA THR A 11 -32.17 52.74 33.13
C THR A 11 -30.66 52.97 33.10
N SER A 12 -30.28 53.96 32.37
CA SER A 12 -29.01 54.65 32.24
C SER A 12 -28.67 55.49 33.48
N LEU A 13 -27.40 55.69 33.78
CA LEU A 13 -26.91 57.06 34.16
C LEU A 13 -25.38 57.11 34.02
N ALA A 14 -24.94 58.21 33.42
CA ALA A 14 -23.56 58.61 33.23
C ALA A 14 -23.06 59.43 34.47
N ALA A 15 -21.76 59.39 34.72
CA ALA A 15 -21.03 60.51 35.35
C ALA A 15 -19.52 60.43 35.06
N VAL A 16 -19.03 61.53 34.66
CA VAL A 16 -17.74 62.09 34.31
C VAL A 16 -16.77 62.13 35.48
N GLY A 17 -15.46 62.03 35.28
CA GLY A 17 -14.46 62.48 36.26
C GLY A 17 -12.99 62.06 35.95
N ALA A 18 -12.28 62.93 35.23
CA ALA A 18 -10.91 63.42 35.45
C ALA A 18 -9.69 62.48 35.49
N ALA A 19 -8.74 62.87 34.67
CA ALA A 19 -7.39 62.39 34.43
C ALA A 19 -6.44 62.44 35.64
N VAL A 20 -5.52 61.44 35.71
CA VAL A 20 -4.13 61.62 36.19
C VAL A 20 -3.23 60.68 35.37
N SER A 21 -2.27 61.26 34.71
CA SER A 21 -1.21 60.56 33.94
C SER A 21 -0.09 60.12 34.87
N ILE A 22 0.23 58.84 34.93
CA ILE A 22 1.53 58.36 35.40
C ILE A 22 2.05 57.34 34.40
N ALA A 23 3.15 57.67 33.73
CA ALA A 23 3.91 56.80 32.88
C ALA A 23 4.69 55.80 33.74
N LEU A 24 4.45 54.52 33.53
CA LEU A 24 5.34 53.43 33.93
C LEU A 24 5.43 52.43 32.78
N THR A 25 6.65 52.35 32.25
CA THR A 25 7.09 51.33 31.29
C THR A 25 6.92 49.94 31.91
N GLY A 26 5.98 49.18 31.38
CA GLY A 26 5.78 47.78 31.67
C GLY A 26 5.70 46.98 30.39
N CYS A 27 6.62 46.08 30.19
CA CYS A 27 6.62 45.10 29.10
C CYS A 27 5.30 44.37 29.04
N SER A 28 4.54 44.61 27.99
CA SER A 28 3.35 43.84 27.64
C SER A 28 3.80 42.64 26.85
N SER A 29 3.83 41.48 27.48
CA SER A 29 3.81 40.20 26.80
C SER A 29 2.49 40.05 26.08
N THR A 30 2.50 40.30 24.77
CA THR A 30 1.42 39.93 23.87
C THR A 30 1.42 38.41 23.82
N GLU A 31 0.46 37.75 24.43
CA GLU A 31 0.12 36.37 24.11
C GLU A 31 -0.40 36.37 22.68
N SER A 32 0.53 36.11 21.75
CA SER A 32 0.22 35.68 20.40
C SER A 32 -0.26 34.25 20.53
N THR A 33 -1.55 34.04 20.38
CA THR A 33 -2.07 32.72 20.01
C THR A 33 -1.49 32.38 18.63
N ALA A 34 -0.30 31.78 18.65
CA ALA A 34 0.25 31.14 17.49
C ALA A 34 -0.64 29.95 17.18
N ASP A 35 -1.40 30.09 16.12
CA ASP A 35 -2.00 28.98 15.39
C ASP A 35 -0.83 28.13 14.90
N THR A 36 -0.50 27.12 15.70
CA THR A 36 0.58 26.19 15.39
C THR A 36 0.03 25.21 14.35
N THR A 37 0.01 25.61 13.10
CA THR A 37 0.17 24.67 12.01
C THR A 37 1.50 23.98 12.28
N ALA A 38 1.46 22.79 12.85
CA ALA A 38 2.61 21.93 12.98
C ALA A 38 3.10 21.62 11.57
N THR A 39 4.10 22.37 11.11
CA THR A 39 4.95 21.95 10.00
C THR A 39 5.62 20.68 10.52
N GLU A 40 5.22 19.51 9.99
CA GLU A 40 5.88 18.24 10.34
C GLU A 40 7.37 18.41 10.04
N SER A 41 8.18 18.37 11.10
CA SER A 41 9.63 18.43 11.00
C SER A 41 10.08 17.18 10.22
N THR A 42 10.64 17.37 9.04
CA THR A 42 11.23 16.27 8.23
C THR A 42 12.50 15.70 8.86
N GLY A 43 12.90 16.20 10.05
CA GLY A 43 14.12 15.81 10.76
C GLY A 43 13.93 14.67 11.77
N PHE A 44 15.06 14.23 12.33
CA PHE A 44 15.15 13.30 13.45
C PHE A 44 15.53 14.06 14.74
N PRO A 45 15.20 13.55 15.94
CA PRO A 45 14.43 12.32 16.19
C PRO A 45 12.95 12.46 15.77
N ARG A 46 12.29 11.32 15.51
CA ARG A 46 10.88 11.29 15.16
C ARG A 46 10.12 10.17 15.85
N THR A 47 8.84 10.38 16.00
CA THR A 47 7.90 9.43 16.59
C THR A 47 6.92 8.99 15.52
N VAL A 48 6.80 7.67 15.30
CA VAL A 48 5.96 7.09 14.27
C VAL A 48 4.87 6.25 14.92
N GLU A 49 3.62 6.68 14.76
CA GLU A 49 2.46 5.87 15.12
C GLU A 49 2.27 4.76 14.07
N HIS A 50 2.06 3.53 14.53
CA HIS A 50 1.88 2.36 13.70
C HIS A 50 0.91 1.35 14.32
N PHE A 51 0.60 0.26 13.63
CA PHE A 51 -0.46 -0.67 14.07
C PHE A 51 -0.27 -1.24 15.50
N ARG A 52 0.96 -1.42 15.96
CA ARG A 52 1.27 -1.97 17.31
C ARG A 52 1.57 -0.90 18.35
N GLY A 53 1.45 0.39 18.02
CA GLY A 53 1.71 1.48 18.95
C GLY A 53 2.59 2.56 18.36
N VAL A 54 3.69 2.87 19.01
CA VAL A 54 4.57 3.99 18.66
C VAL A 54 6.02 3.53 18.61
N ALA A 55 6.73 3.87 17.54
CA ALA A 55 8.18 3.69 17.43
C ALA A 55 8.88 5.05 17.52
N ASN A 56 9.92 5.15 18.35
CA ASN A 56 10.80 6.31 18.42
C ASN A 56 12.07 6.02 17.62
N ILE A 57 12.39 6.89 16.67
CA ILE A 57 13.52 6.75 15.75
C ILE A 57 14.43 7.97 15.96
N ASP A 58 15.58 7.76 16.58
CA ASP A 58 16.43 8.84 17.06
C ASP A 58 17.23 9.52 15.94
N ALA A 59 17.56 8.79 14.88
CA ALA A 59 18.34 9.28 13.73
C ALA A 59 17.82 8.65 12.43
N GLU A 60 18.22 9.21 11.28
CA GLU A 60 17.87 8.65 9.97
C GLU A 60 18.40 7.20 9.86
N PRO A 61 17.51 6.22 9.61
CA PRO A 61 17.89 4.81 9.58
C PRO A 61 18.91 4.48 8.48
N GLN A 62 19.95 3.73 8.85
CA GLN A 62 21.01 3.29 7.95
C GLN A 62 21.12 1.76 7.85
N ARG A 63 20.44 1.03 8.74
CA ARG A 63 20.49 -0.43 8.83
C ARG A 63 19.07 -1.00 8.90
N ILE A 64 18.36 -0.86 7.77
CA ILE A 64 16.95 -1.22 7.68
C ILE A 64 16.83 -2.70 7.36
N VAL A 65 15.96 -3.39 8.10
CA VAL A 65 15.55 -4.77 7.83
C VAL A 65 14.06 -4.81 7.52
N THR A 66 13.70 -5.48 6.42
CA THR A 66 12.30 -5.63 5.98
C THR A 66 11.87 -7.10 6.00
N LEU A 67 10.67 -7.36 6.50
CA LEU A 67 10.16 -8.73 6.68
C LEU A 67 8.95 -9.05 5.75
N ASP A 68 8.77 -8.23 4.72
CA ASP A 68 7.89 -8.50 3.57
C ASP A 68 8.44 -7.74 2.36
N ASN A 69 8.24 -8.27 1.17
CA ASN A 69 8.77 -7.69 -0.07
C ASN A 69 8.26 -6.28 -0.34
N SER A 70 7.00 -6.00 0.01
CA SER A 70 6.42 -4.66 -0.17
C SER A 70 7.17 -3.58 0.58
N TYR A 71 7.77 -3.91 1.74
CA TYR A 71 8.61 -2.98 2.49
C TYR A 71 10.01 -2.85 1.92
N ALA A 72 10.60 -3.94 1.38
CA ALA A 72 11.87 -3.84 0.66
C ALA A 72 11.72 -2.92 -0.55
N ASP A 73 10.66 -3.11 -1.33
CA ASP A 73 10.33 -2.25 -2.46
C ASP A 73 10.13 -0.79 -2.04
N ALA A 74 9.40 -0.55 -0.93
CA ALA A 74 9.14 0.81 -0.43
C ALA A 74 10.43 1.49 0.06
N VAL A 75 11.31 0.78 0.77
CA VAL A 75 12.62 1.31 1.21
C VAL A 75 13.47 1.71 0.02
N LEU A 76 13.56 0.85 -1.00
CA LEU A 76 14.34 1.13 -2.20
C LEU A 76 13.71 2.21 -3.08
N LEU A 77 12.38 2.27 -3.18
CA LEU A 77 11.64 3.36 -3.83
C LEU A 77 11.97 4.71 -3.20
N LEU A 78 12.12 4.73 -1.88
CA LEU A 78 12.42 5.91 -1.07
C LEU A 78 13.93 6.16 -0.92
N GLU A 79 14.75 5.53 -1.76
CA GLU A 79 16.18 5.75 -1.84
C GLU A 79 16.88 5.64 -0.47
N SER A 80 16.56 4.56 0.26
CA SER A 80 17.09 4.31 1.61
C SER A 80 17.82 2.97 1.68
N PRO A 81 18.86 2.84 2.55
CA PRO A 81 19.68 1.66 2.61
C PRO A 81 18.94 0.46 3.21
N LEU A 82 19.07 -0.70 2.58
CA LEU A 82 18.53 -1.96 3.03
C LEU A 82 19.67 -2.92 3.36
N VAL A 83 19.68 -3.48 4.58
CA VAL A 83 20.73 -4.44 4.98
C VAL A 83 20.18 -5.87 5.14
N GLY A 84 18.87 -6.04 5.30
CA GLY A 84 18.26 -7.34 5.43
C GLY A 84 16.84 -7.40 4.86
N PHE A 85 16.50 -8.52 4.26
CA PHE A 85 15.18 -8.74 3.65
C PHE A 85 14.75 -10.20 3.81
N VAL A 86 13.46 -10.48 3.63
CA VAL A 86 12.95 -11.86 3.51
C VAL A 86 12.90 -12.27 2.05
N ASP A 87 13.39 -13.48 1.77
CA ASP A 87 13.29 -14.05 0.45
C ASP A 87 11.83 -14.30 0.06
N TYR A 88 11.49 -13.86 -1.12
CA TYR A 88 10.29 -14.32 -1.78
C TYR A 88 10.67 -15.29 -2.90
N ARG A 89 10.15 -16.51 -2.82
CA ARG A 89 10.43 -17.59 -3.79
C ARG A 89 11.91 -18.00 -3.88
N GLU A 90 12.72 -17.75 -2.84
CA GLU A 90 14.13 -18.17 -2.75
C GLU A 90 15.06 -17.59 -3.85
N GLN A 91 14.71 -16.42 -4.41
CA GLN A 91 15.44 -15.80 -5.52
C GLN A 91 16.19 -14.50 -5.12
N GLY A 92 16.21 -14.17 -3.81
CA GLY A 92 16.79 -12.91 -3.35
C GLY A 92 15.92 -11.70 -3.69
N LEU A 93 16.54 -10.53 -3.79
CA LEU A 93 15.88 -9.31 -4.25
C LEU A 93 15.65 -9.36 -5.76
N PRO A 94 14.43 -9.07 -6.24
CA PRO A 94 14.08 -9.21 -7.65
C PRO A 94 14.81 -8.24 -8.58
N ASP A 95 15.01 -8.65 -9.84
CA ASP A 95 15.67 -7.84 -10.86
C ASP A 95 14.88 -6.59 -11.26
N TYR A 96 13.55 -6.57 -11.07
CA TYR A 96 12.73 -5.39 -11.38
C TYR A 96 13.07 -4.16 -10.52
N LEU A 97 13.78 -4.36 -9.40
CA LEU A 97 14.25 -3.26 -8.55
C LEU A 97 15.42 -2.47 -9.17
N GLY A 98 16.08 -3.04 -10.19
CA GLY A 98 17.07 -2.35 -11.02
C GLY A 98 18.15 -1.62 -10.23
N ASP A 99 18.48 -0.41 -10.66
CA ASP A 99 19.54 0.43 -10.07
C ASP A 99 19.32 0.72 -8.58
N ALA A 100 18.07 0.75 -8.11
CA ALA A 100 17.79 0.99 -6.68
C ALA A 100 18.34 -0.16 -5.81
N ARG A 101 18.22 -1.41 -6.25
CA ARG A 101 18.81 -2.57 -5.60
C ARG A 101 20.33 -2.43 -5.51
N ASP A 102 20.98 -2.09 -6.63
CA ASP A 102 22.45 -2.02 -6.72
C ASP A 102 23.02 -0.85 -5.89
N ARG A 103 22.26 0.23 -5.74
CA ARG A 103 22.68 1.42 -4.98
C ARG A 103 22.42 1.31 -3.48
N PHE A 104 21.29 0.72 -3.08
CA PHE A 104 20.81 0.80 -1.70
C PHE A 104 20.72 -0.57 -1.00
N ALA A 105 20.93 -1.66 -1.72
CA ALA A 105 20.84 -3.02 -1.18
C ALA A 105 21.92 -3.99 -1.71
N ALA A 106 23.04 -3.47 -2.23
CA ALA A 106 24.11 -4.30 -2.81
C ALA A 106 24.63 -5.39 -1.87
N ASP A 107 24.72 -5.09 -0.57
CA ASP A 107 25.20 -6.01 0.47
C ASP A 107 24.08 -6.57 1.34
N ALA A 108 22.81 -6.38 0.95
CA ALA A 108 21.69 -6.86 1.70
C ALA A 108 21.62 -8.40 1.72
N VAL A 109 21.28 -8.97 2.87
CA VAL A 109 21.25 -10.43 3.05
C VAL A 109 19.87 -10.91 3.44
N SER A 110 19.54 -12.16 3.05
CA SER A 110 18.31 -12.80 3.43
C SER A 110 18.30 -13.18 4.91
N VAL A 111 17.26 -12.72 5.62
CA VAL A 111 16.99 -13.09 7.02
C VAL A 111 15.98 -14.23 7.15
N GLY A 112 15.57 -14.83 6.05
CA GLY A 112 14.63 -15.95 5.99
C GLY A 112 13.55 -15.78 4.92
N LYS A 113 12.43 -16.45 5.11
CA LYS A 113 11.28 -16.41 4.20
C LYS A 113 10.14 -15.64 4.82
N VAL A 114 9.22 -15.13 4.00
CA VAL A 114 7.97 -14.51 4.47
C VAL A 114 7.28 -15.43 5.48
N GLN A 115 6.90 -14.90 6.65
CA GLN A 115 6.33 -15.62 7.81
C GLN A 115 7.24 -16.66 8.47
N ASN A 116 8.49 -16.79 8.04
CA ASN A 116 9.48 -17.67 8.63
C ASN A 116 10.84 -16.98 8.71
N VAL A 117 10.90 -15.89 9.43
CA VAL A 117 12.09 -15.07 9.63
C VAL A 117 13.00 -15.67 10.71
N SER A 118 14.32 -15.57 10.53
CA SER A 118 15.31 -15.87 11.55
C SER A 118 15.63 -14.63 12.39
N LEU A 119 15.10 -14.57 13.61
CA LEU A 119 15.37 -13.48 14.55
C LEU A 119 16.88 -13.36 14.88
N GLU A 120 17.61 -14.48 14.87
CA GLU A 120 19.05 -14.48 15.05
C GLU A 120 19.77 -13.73 13.93
N LYS A 121 19.40 -13.99 12.66
CA LYS A 121 19.97 -13.24 11.52
C LYS A 121 19.60 -11.77 11.57
N VAL A 122 18.36 -11.44 11.97
CA VAL A 122 17.97 -10.05 12.17
C VAL A 122 18.84 -9.38 13.22
N ALA A 123 19.05 -10.02 14.37
CA ALA A 123 19.91 -9.49 15.44
C ALA A 123 21.37 -9.32 15.01
N GLN A 124 21.92 -10.25 14.21
CA GLN A 124 23.30 -10.15 13.67
C GLN A 124 23.51 -8.95 12.76
N LEU A 125 22.44 -8.46 12.14
CA LEU A 125 22.48 -7.26 11.29
C LEU A 125 22.48 -5.96 12.10
N GLU A 126 22.28 -6.00 13.42
CA GLU A 126 22.23 -4.82 14.29
C GLU A 126 21.35 -3.72 13.65
N PRO A 127 20.05 -3.99 13.34
CA PRO A 127 19.22 -3.02 12.65
C PRO A 127 18.95 -1.79 13.51
N ASP A 128 18.76 -0.64 12.86
CA ASP A 128 18.27 0.59 13.47
C ASP A 128 16.80 0.86 13.12
N LEU A 129 16.22 0.05 12.21
CA LEU A 129 14.80 0.02 11.89
C LEU A 129 14.38 -1.36 11.36
N VAL A 130 13.26 -1.88 11.87
CA VAL A 130 12.60 -3.09 11.34
C VAL A 130 11.21 -2.74 10.82
N LEU A 131 10.90 -3.17 9.60
CA LEU A 131 9.62 -2.93 8.93
C LEU A 131 8.92 -4.26 8.63
N SER A 132 7.65 -4.39 9.02
CA SER A 132 6.80 -5.52 8.71
C SER A 132 5.31 -5.19 8.82
N ALA A 133 4.47 -6.22 8.77
CA ALA A 133 3.04 -6.13 8.97
C ALA A 133 2.56 -7.14 10.02
N GLU A 134 1.44 -6.83 10.67
CA GLU A 134 0.78 -7.72 11.62
C GLU A 134 0.48 -9.10 11.02
N VAL A 135 -0.04 -9.11 9.78
CA VAL A 135 -0.37 -10.36 9.06
C VAL A 135 0.84 -11.22 8.71
N ARG A 136 2.07 -10.69 8.86
CA ARG A 136 3.34 -11.38 8.60
C ARG A 136 3.98 -11.86 9.90
N ASP A 137 4.37 -10.93 10.74
CA ASP A 137 5.22 -11.16 11.89
C ASP A 137 4.61 -10.70 13.21
N GLY A 138 3.29 -10.58 13.32
CA GLY A 138 2.63 -10.14 14.55
C GLY A 138 3.06 -10.93 15.79
N LYS A 139 3.30 -12.25 15.65
CA LYS A 139 3.83 -13.11 16.73
C LYS A 139 5.26 -12.77 17.16
N ASN A 140 6.04 -12.12 16.29
CA ASN A 140 7.45 -11.79 16.51
C ASN A 140 7.66 -10.33 16.96
N TYR A 141 6.58 -9.52 17.02
CA TYR A 141 6.67 -8.07 17.27
C TYR A 141 7.49 -7.72 18.50
N GLU A 142 7.20 -8.34 19.64
CA GLU A 142 7.91 -8.07 20.92
C GLU A 142 9.41 -8.37 20.82
N ALA A 143 9.77 -9.49 20.17
CA ALA A 143 11.17 -9.85 20.00
C ALA A 143 11.90 -8.89 19.03
N LEU A 144 11.23 -8.45 17.96
CA LEU A 144 11.79 -7.49 17.00
C LEU A 144 11.95 -6.11 17.64
N SER A 145 10.94 -5.64 18.40
CA SER A 145 10.97 -4.36 19.09
C SER A 145 12.03 -4.29 20.21
N ALA A 146 12.45 -5.45 20.73
CA ALA A 146 13.57 -5.52 21.67
C ALA A 146 14.94 -5.38 20.98
N LEU A 147 15.02 -5.56 19.65
CA LEU A 147 16.25 -5.41 18.87
C LEU A 147 16.41 -3.98 18.33
N ALA A 148 15.33 -3.38 17.80
CA ALA A 148 15.35 -2.06 17.17
C ALA A 148 13.96 -1.42 17.15
N PRO A 149 13.84 -0.10 16.89
CA PRO A 149 12.60 0.53 16.50
C PRO A 149 11.92 -0.30 15.41
N THR A 150 10.65 -0.70 15.66
CA THR A 150 9.91 -1.62 14.79
C THR A 150 8.59 -1.01 14.42
N VAL A 151 8.34 -0.86 13.11
CA VAL A 151 7.14 -0.24 12.55
C VAL A 151 6.33 -1.29 11.79
N PHE A 152 5.08 -1.51 12.23
CA PHE A 152 4.16 -2.48 11.63
C PHE A 152 2.95 -1.80 11.04
N SER A 153 2.58 -2.16 9.82
CA SER A 153 1.22 -1.94 9.33
C SER A 153 0.30 -3.09 9.74
N GLN A 154 -0.99 -2.93 9.54
CA GLN A 154 -1.97 -4.00 9.77
C GLN A 154 -1.85 -5.10 8.71
N SER A 155 -1.75 -4.72 7.44
CA SER A 155 -1.80 -5.59 6.28
C SER A 155 -0.86 -5.09 5.18
N THR A 156 -0.65 -5.87 4.12
CA THR A 156 0.20 -5.48 2.99
C THR A 156 -0.60 -5.01 1.78
N GLY A 157 -1.40 -5.88 1.16
CA GLY A 157 -2.09 -5.63 -0.11
C GLY A 157 -3.13 -4.50 -0.09
N PRO A 158 -4.15 -4.57 0.78
CA PRO A 158 -5.23 -3.58 0.81
C PRO A 158 -4.77 -2.15 1.17
N THR A 159 -3.68 -2.03 1.90
CA THR A 159 -3.18 -0.76 2.45
C THR A 159 -1.84 -0.34 1.84
N TRP A 160 -1.49 -0.85 0.67
CA TRP A 160 -0.14 -0.74 0.12
C TRP A 160 0.36 0.71 -0.06
N LYS A 161 -0.47 1.65 -0.49
CA LYS A 161 -0.10 3.07 -0.60
C LYS A 161 0.12 3.70 0.78
N ASP A 162 -0.73 3.38 1.75
CA ASP A 162 -0.58 3.86 3.12
C ASP A 162 0.63 3.24 3.82
N ASN A 163 1.01 2.02 3.45
CA ASN A 163 2.22 1.39 3.94
C ASN A 163 3.48 2.11 3.40
N ILE A 164 3.48 2.55 2.14
CA ILE A 164 4.57 3.39 1.61
C ILE A 164 4.67 4.71 2.40
N ARG A 165 3.54 5.36 2.69
CA ARG A 165 3.49 6.56 3.53
C ARG A 165 4.01 6.30 4.94
N LEU A 166 3.65 5.16 5.53
CA LEU A 166 4.14 4.75 6.85
C LEU A 166 5.66 4.54 6.85
N VAL A 167 6.19 3.86 5.83
CA VAL A 167 7.65 3.70 5.64
C VAL A 167 8.30 5.06 5.45
N ALA A 168 7.73 5.94 4.65
CA ALA A 168 8.25 7.29 4.44
C ALA A 168 8.31 8.10 5.74
N LYS A 169 7.29 8.01 6.59
CA LYS A 169 7.32 8.62 7.93
C LYS A 169 8.46 8.08 8.79
N ALA A 170 8.74 6.78 8.72
CA ALA A 170 9.84 6.19 9.46
C ALA A 170 11.21 6.66 8.90
N LEU A 171 11.29 6.98 7.62
CA LEU A 171 12.53 7.34 6.92
C LEU A 171 12.75 8.86 6.75
N GLY A 172 11.74 9.71 7.06
CA GLY A 172 11.82 11.15 6.78
C GLY A 172 11.73 11.49 5.29
N LYS A 173 11.00 10.69 4.54
CA LYS A 173 10.91 10.77 3.06
C LYS A 173 9.48 11.01 2.57
N GLU A 174 8.64 11.70 3.38
CA GLU A 174 7.21 11.89 3.12
C GLU A 174 6.96 12.55 1.75
N ASP A 175 7.67 13.63 1.45
CA ASP A 175 7.51 14.36 0.18
C ASP A 175 7.86 13.48 -1.02
N LEU A 176 8.91 12.66 -0.91
CA LEU A 176 9.29 11.73 -1.98
C LEU A 176 8.23 10.65 -2.19
N ALA A 177 7.65 10.14 -1.10
CA ALA A 177 6.57 9.15 -1.18
C ALA A 177 5.33 9.72 -1.88
N GLU A 178 4.88 10.91 -1.49
CA GLU A 178 3.73 11.56 -2.11
C GLU A 178 3.99 11.87 -3.59
N GLN A 179 5.19 12.31 -3.96
CA GLN A 179 5.58 12.47 -5.35
C GLN A 179 5.46 11.15 -6.12
N LYS A 180 6.08 10.06 -5.64
CA LYS A 180 6.05 8.76 -6.32
C LYS A 180 4.65 8.18 -6.44
N ILE A 181 3.82 8.34 -5.40
CA ILE A 181 2.42 7.91 -5.42
C ILE A 181 1.62 8.75 -6.44
N GLY A 182 1.81 10.07 -6.43
CA GLY A 182 1.13 10.97 -7.35
C GLY A 182 1.50 10.71 -8.82
N ASP A 183 2.78 10.48 -9.12
CA ASP A 183 3.25 10.14 -10.46
C ASP A 183 2.63 8.83 -10.95
N TYR A 184 2.57 7.81 -10.08
CA TYR A 184 1.90 6.55 -10.37
C TYR A 184 0.39 6.74 -10.64
N GLU A 185 -0.32 7.45 -9.76
CA GLU A 185 -1.77 7.67 -9.90
C GLU A 185 -2.11 8.47 -11.18
N ALA A 186 -1.29 9.46 -11.51
CA ALA A 186 -1.44 10.21 -12.76
C ALA A 186 -1.27 9.31 -13.99
N ARG A 187 -0.26 8.44 -13.98
CA ARG A 187 -0.02 7.47 -15.05
C ARG A 187 -1.16 6.46 -15.16
N ALA A 188 -1.62 5.90 -14.03
CA ALA A 188 -2.73 4.96 -13.99
C ALA A 188 -4.00 5.56 -14.61
N LYS A 189 -4.30 6.81 -14.25
CA LYS A 189 -5.45 7.53 -14.79
C LYS A 189 -5.37 7.73 -16.30
N VAL A 190 -4.23 8.16 -16.83
CA VAL A 190 -4.07 8.41 -18.27
C VAL A 190 -4.25 7.11 -19.06
N ILE A 191 -3.58 6.03 -18.67
CA ILE A 191 -3.71 4.72 -19.30
C ILE A 191 -5.16 4.24 -19.24
N GLY A 192 -5.80 4.37 -18.07
CA GLY A 192 -7.19 3.95 -17.90
C GLY A 192 -8.19 4.75 -18.73
N ASP A 193 -8.01 6.07 -18.85
CA ASP A 193 -8.84 6.94 -19.70
C ASP A 193 -8.72 6.51 -21.19
N GLU A 194 -7.52 6.20 -21.67
CA GLU A 194 -7.28 5.72 -23.04
C GLU A 194 -7.90 4.35 -23.28
N ILE A 195 -7.78 3.42 -22.33
CA ILE A 195 -8.43 2.10 -22.40
C ILE A 195 -9.94 2.24 -22.46
N ASN A 196 -10.53 3.03 -21.56
CA ASN A 196 -11.97 3.26 -21.48
C ASN A 196 -12.51 3.89 -22.76
N ALA A 197 -11.80 4.86 -23.32
CA ALA A 197 -12.16 5.49 -24.59
C ALA A 197 -12.07 4.49 -25.77
N LYS A 198 -11.01 3.66 -25.83
CA LYS A 198 -10.74 2.74 -26.94
C LYS A 198 -11.64 1.51 -26.91
N ALA A 199 -11.87 0.94 -25.72
CA ALA A 199 -12.58 -0.30 -25.53
C ALA A 199 -14.03 -0.14 -24.98
N ASN A 200 -14.54 1.10 -24.90
CA ASN A 200 -15.88 1.41 -24.42
C ASN A 200 -16.17 0.92 -22.99
N ASN A 201 -15.31 1.31 -22.05
CA ASN A 201 -15.37 0.95 -20.62
C ASN A 201 -15.42 -0.57 -20.38
N PRO A 202 -14.34 -1.29 -20.70
CA PRO A 202 -14.33 -2.73 -20.62
C PRO A 202 -14.34 -3.20 -19.16
N THR A 203 -14.96 -4.35 -18.93
CA THR A 203 -14.81 -5.08 -17.67
C THR A 203 -13.54 -5.88 -17.68
N VAL A 204 -12.83 -5.92 -16.53
CA VAL A 204 -11.54 -6.60 -16.39
C VAL A 204 -11.59 -7.58 -15.21
N SER A 205 -11.25 -8.84 -15.47
CA SER A 205 -11.17 -9.92 -14.48
C SER A 205 -9.71 -10.28 -14.17
N VAL A 206 -9.43 -10.67 -12.93
CA VAL A 206 -8.13 -11.22 -12.53
C VAL A 206 -8.33 -12.60 -11.92
N VAL A 207 -7.76 -13.59 -12.57
CA VAL A 207 -7.79 -15.00 -12.19
C VAL A 207 -6.39 -15.46 -11.85
N ARG A 208 -6.22 -16.22 -10.76
CA ARG A 208 -4.93 -16.79 -10.39
C ARG A 208 -5.05 -18.25 -10.01
N PHE A 209 -4.10 -19.04 -10.47
CA PHE A 209 -3.84 -20.40 -10.01
C PHE A 209 -2.64 -20.41 -9.06
N ALA A 210 -2.84 -20.86 -7.80
CA ALA A 210 -1.83 -20.71 -6.75
C ALA A 210 -1.59 -22.00 -5.93
N GLY A 211 -1.80 -23.16 -6.54
CA GLY A 211 -1.51 -24.48 -5.96
C GLY A 211 -2.70 -25.22 -5.39
N GLU A 212 -3.83 -24.54 -5.19
CA GLU A 212 -5.09 -25.20 -4.82
C GLU A 212 -5.80 -25.76 -6.08
N PRO A 213 -6.71 -26.75 -5.93
CA PRO A 213 -7.51 -27.26 -7.05
C PRO A 213 -8.65 -26.29 -7.44
N THR A 214 -8.56 -25.02 -7.04
CA THR A 214 -9.50 -23.93 -7.32
C THR A 214 -8.77 -22.78 -8.01
N ALA A 215 -9.50 -21.90 -8.70
CA ALA A 215 -8.98 -20.61 -9.15
C ALA A 215 -9.36 -19.51 -8.15
N ARG A 216 -8.48 -18.55 -7.98
CA ARG A 216 -8.71 -17.35 -7.18
C ARG A 216 -9.16 -16.21 -8.08
N LEU A 217 -10.32 -15.62 -7.79
CA LEU A 217 -10.78 -14.37 -8.37
C LEU A 217 -10.40 -13.22 -7.46
N TYR A 218 -9.46 -12.38 -7.86
CA TYR A 218 -9.00 -11.27 -7.03
C TYR A 218 -10.02 -10.14 -6.99
N ARG A 219 -10.36 -9.68 -5.79
CA ARG A 219 -11.36 -8.62 -5.54
C ARG A 219 -10.76 -7.22 -5.73
N THR A 220 -11.64 -6.21 -5.79
CA THR A 220 -11.27 -4.79 -5.80
C THR A 220 -10.43 -4.36 -4.58
N THR A 221 -10.48 -5.11 -3.48
CA THR A 221 -9.66 -4.91 -2.26
C THR A 221 -8.25 -5.48 -2.36
N SER A 222 -7.93 -6.26 -3.38
CA SER A 222 -6.58 -6.78 -3.59
C SER A 222 -5.63 -5.71 -4.16
N PHE A 223 -4.33 -5.93 -4.08
CA PHE A 223 -3.34 -5.05 -4.71
C PHE A 223 -3.64 -4.81 -6.20
N SER A 224 -3.73 -5.88 -7.00
CA SER A 224 -4.06 -5.76 -8.43
C SER A 224 -5.45 -5.13 -8.65
N GLY A 225 -6.42 -5.41 -7.76
CA GLY A 225 -7.75 -4.80 -7.81
C GLY A 225 -7.72 -3.28 -7.59
N ILE A 226 -6.87 -2.80 -6.68
CA ILE A 226 -6.68 -1.36 -6.42
C ILE A 226 -6.01 -0.70 -7.62
N VAL A 227 -4.96 -1.32 -8.21
CA VAL A 227 -4.32 -0.79 -9.42
C VAL A 227 -5.31 -0.64 -10.58
N LEU A 228 -6.17 -1.64 -10.79
CA LEU A 228 -7.23 -1.56 -11.80
C LEU A 228 -8.28 -0.47 -11.49
N ALA A 229 -8.58 -0.25 -10.21
CA ALA A 229 -9.47 0.84 -9.78
C ALA A 229 -8.82 2.22 -9.96
N ASP A 230 -7.52 2.36 -9.67
CA ASP A 230 -6.76 3.60 -9.93
C ASP A 230 -6.75 3.94 -11.43
N ALA A 231 -6.72 2.95 -12.30
CA ALA A 231 -6.92 3.09 -13.75
C ALA A 231 -8.40 3.27 -14.17
N GLY A 232 -9.35 3.32 -13.23
CA GLY A 232 -10.77 3.49 -13.52
C GLY A 232 -11.42 2.35 -14.30
N LEU A 233 -10.87 1.12 -14.21
CA LEU A 233 -11.38 -0.06 -14.92
C LEU A 233 -12.44 -0.79 -14.10
N VAL A 234 -13.52 -1.20 -14.78
CA VAL A 234 -14.66 -1.86 -14.16
C VAL A 234 -14.36 -3.34 -13.90
N ARG A 235 -14.77 -3.85 -12.74
CA ARG A 235 -14.64 -5.26 -12.37
C ARG A 235 -15.98 -5.99 -12.41
N PRO A 236 -16.01 -7.30 -12.76
CA PRO A 236 -17.25 -8.08 -12.67
C PRO A 236 -17.77 -8.17 -11.24
N ALA A 237 -19.09 -8.40 -11.09
CA ALA A 237 -19.76 -8.48 -9.78
C ALA A 237 -19.12 -9.52 -8.84
N SER A 238 -18.64 -10.64 -9.39
CA SER A 238 -17.95 -11.71 -8.68
C SER A 238 -16.62 -11.29 -8.01
N GLN A 239 -16.06 -10.14 -8.41
CA GLN A 239 -14.78 -9.62 -7.94
C GLN A 239 -14.91 -8.27 -7.23
N GLN A 240 -16.11 -7.87 -6.86
CA GLN A 240 -16.34 -6.72 -6.00
C GLN A 240 -15.97 -7.04 -4.55
N ALA A 241 -15.69 -5.99 -3.77
CA ALA A 241 -15.56 -6.10 -2.33
C ALA A 241 -16.89 -6.62 -1.72
N ASP A 242 -16.76 -7.54 -0.77
CA ASP A 242 -17.92 -8.05 -0.02
C ASP A 242 -17.89 -7.42 1.38
N PRO A 243 -18.90 -6.60 1.75
CA PRO A 243 -18.96 -6.00 3.09
C PRO A 243 -19.03 -7.04 4.22
N ALA A 244 -19.56 -8.25 3.93
CA ALA A 244 -19.63 -9.34 4.91
C ALA A 244 -18.27 -10.05 5.11
N ASP A 245 -17.32 -9.83 4.18
CA ASP A 245 -15.98 -10.43 4.19
C ASP A 245 -14.94 -9.37 3.75
N ALA A 246 -14.95 -8.23 4.45
CA ALA A 246 -14.15 -7.05 4.10
C ALA A 246 -12.62 -7.29 4.17
N GLY A 247 -12.19 -8.31 4.92
CA GLY A 247 -10.77 -8.68 5.02
C GLY A 247 -10.25 -9.54 3.86
N SER A 248 -11.14 -10.11 3.05
CA SER A 248 -10.75 -10.99 1.95
C SER A 248 -10.39 -10.21 0.69
N ILE A 249 -9.28 -10.60 0.09
CA ILE A 249 -8.77 -10.02 -1.16
C ILE A 249 -9.15 -10.85 -2.40
N MET A 250 -9.78 -12.01 -2.22
CA MET A 250 -10.11 -12.92 -3.32
C MET A 250 -11.29 -13.84 -2.98
N ASN A 251 -11.92 -14.39 -4.02
CA ASN A 251 -12.87 -15.51 -3.93
C ASN A 251 -12.25 -16.74 -4.58
N SER A 252 -12.42 -17.92 -3.98
CA SER A 252 -12.06 -19.18 -4.62
C SER A 252 -13.26 -19.75 -5.40
N ILE A 253 -13.01 -20.19 -6.63
CA ILE A 253 -14.02 -20.84 -7.47
C ILE A 253 -13.55 -22.22 -7.91
N SER A 254 -14.50 -23.15 -8.00
CA SER A 254 -14.29 -24.44 -8.64
C SER A 254 -14.51 -24.34 -10.17
N PRO A 255 -14.10 -25.36 -10.96
CA PRO A 255 -14.27 -25.34 -12.41
C PRO A 255 -15.73 -25.14 -12.89
N GLU A 256 -16.72 -25.56 -12.08
CA GLU A 256 -18.15 -25.42 -12.40
C GLU A 256 -18.63 -23.95 -12.29
N ARG A 257 -17.86 -23.12 -11.59
CA ARG A 257 -18.14 -21.69 -11.41
C ARG A 257 -17.31 -20.78 -12.31
N LEU A 258 -16.74 -21.29 -13.38
CA LEU A 258 -15.92 -20.51 -14.33
C LEU A 258 -16.62 -19.27 -14.90
N ALA A 259 -17.94 -19.29 -15.01
CA ALA A 259 -18.72 -18.13 -15.42
C ALA A 259 -18.53 -16.90 -14.51
N ASP A 260 -18.11 -17.10 -13.26
CA ASP A 260 -17.81 -16.00 -12.34
C ASP A 260 -16.53 -15.22 -12.73
N ALA A 261 -15.69 -15.79 -13.60
CA ALA A 261 -14.50 -15.15 -14.14
C ALA A 261 -14.77 -14.29 -15.39
N GLU A 262 -16.00 -14.33 -15.94
CA GLU A 262 -16.36 -13.67 -17.21
C GLU A 262 -16.16 -12.15 -17.11
N ALA A 263 -15.50 -11.58 -18.12
CA ALA A 263 -15.27 -10.16 -18.33
C ALA A 263 -14.83 -9.92 -19.78
N ASP A 264 -14.78 -8.67 -20.25
CA ASP A 264 -14.29 -8.36 -21.61
C ASP A 264 -12.82 -8.75 -21.79
N VAL A 265 -12.00 -8.59 -20.73
CA VAL A 265 -10.61 -9.08 -20.66
C VAL A 265 -10.37 -9.79 -19.34
N ILE A 266 -9.79 -10.98 -19.42
CA ILE A 266 -9.50 -11.86 -18.28
C ILE A 266 -7.98 -12.02 -18.19
N PHE A 267 -7.34 -11.38 -17.21
CA PHE A 267 -5.93 -11.58 -16.91
C PHE A 267 -5.75 -12.84 -16.06
N VAL A 268 -4.90 -13.74 -16.52
CA VAL A 268 -4.66 -15.03 -15.87
C VAL A 268 -3.21 -15.11 -15.42
N ALA A 269 -3.00 -15.27 -14.12
CA ALA A 269 -1.70 -15.50 -13.51
C ALA A 269 -1.59 -16.95 -13.02
N THR A 270 -0.48 -17.62 -13.27
CA THR A 270 -0.22 -18.98 -12.78
C THR A 270 1.07 -18.98 -11.98
N TYR A 271 0.97 -19.29 -10.68
CA TYR A 271 2.13 -19.38 -9.82
C TYR A 271 3.01 -20.57 -10.21
N GLU A 272 4.28 -20.33 -10.47
CA GLU A 272 5.27 -21.38 -10.72
C GLU A 272 5.73 -21.98 -9.39
N ASP A 273 4.86 -22.79 -8.77
CA ASP A 273 5.21 -23.49 -7.53
C ASP A 273 6.16 -24.68 -7.82
N PRO A 274 7.08 -25.00 -6.87
CA PRO A 274 8.08 -26.07 -7.07
C PRO A 274 7.48 -27.46 -7.34
N GLU A 275 6.22 -27.69 -6.91
CA GLU A 275 5.53 -28.98 -7.08
C GLU A 275 4.66 -29.00 -8.35
N GLY A 276 4.55 -27.89 -9.07
CA GLY A 276 3.76 -27.75 -10.30
C GLY A 276 2.25 -27.90 -10.08
N LYS A 277 1.76 -27.68 -8.86
CA LYS A 277 0.33 -27.80 -8.53
C LYS A 277 -0.51 -26.73 -9.22
N SER A 278 0.00 -25.51 -9.28
CA SER A 278 -0.68 -24.39 -9.91
C SER A 278 -0.86 -24.62 -11.42
N ILE A 279 0.18 -25.12 -12.07
CA ILE A 279 0.14 -25.46 -13.50
C ILE A 279 -0.89 -26.55 -13.77
N LYS A 280 -0.90 -27.63 -12.95
CA LYS A 280 -1.89 -28.71 -13.06
C LYS A 280 -3.33 -28.21 -12.83
N ALA A 281 -3.53 -27.31 -11.86
CA ALA A 281 -4.83 -26.69 -11.61
C ALA A 281 -5.27 -25.86 -12.84
N ALA A 282 -4.38 -25.02 -13.37
CA ALA A 282 -4.66 -24.21 -14.56
C ALA A 282 -5.01 -25.08 -15.78
N GLU A 283 -4.27 -26.17 -15.99
CA GLU A 283 -4.56 -27.14 -17.07
C GLU A 283 -5.93 -27.81 -16.89
N ALA A 284 -6.26 -28.24 -15.67
CA ALA A 284 -7.58 -28.84 -15.37
C ALA A 284 -8.73 -27.86 -15.66
N PHE A 285 -8.57 -26.57 -15.31
CA PHE A 285 -9.56 -25.54 -15.64
C PHE A 285 -9.66 -25.32 -17.16
N ARG A 286 -8.53 -25.25 -17.89
CA ARG A 286 -8.51 -25.07 -19.35
C ARG A 286 -9.12 -26.25 -20.10
N GLN A 287 -9.00 -27.48 -19.55
CA GLN A 287 -9.60 -28.70 -20.12
C GLN A 287 -11.11 -28.83 -19.82
N ASN A 288 -11.63 -28.05 -18.84
CA ASN A 288 -13.06 -28.04 -18.54
C ASN A 288 -13.83 -27.40 -19.74
N PRO A 289 -14.91 -28.03 -20.24
CA PRO A 289 -15.70 -27.47 -21.34
C PRO A 289 -16.22 -26.05 -21.09
N LEU A 290 -16.44 -25.67 -19.83
CA LEU A 290 -16.89 -24.33 -19.45
C LEU A 290 -15.84 -23.25 -19.73
N TRP A 291 -14.53 -23.61 -19.77
CA TRP A 291 -13.48 -22.65 -20.16
C TRP A 291 -13.71 -22.10 -21.57
N GLY A 292 -14.12 -22.95 -22.50
CA GLY A 292 -14.46 -22.55 -23.85
C GLY A 292 -15.76 -21.73 -23.98
N THR A 293 -16.54 -21.57 -22.92
CA THR A 293 -17.73 -20.71 -22.90
C THR A 293 -17.44 -19.27 -22.51
N LEU A 294 -16.25 -18.99 -21.93
CA LEU A 294 -15.80 -17.63 -21.67
C LEU A 294 -15.67 -16.87 -23.00
N LYS A 295 -16.23 -15.67 -23.03
CA LYS A 295 -16.25 -14.82 -24.24
C LYS A 295 -15.15 -13.77 -24.20
N GLY A 296 -14.69 -13.42 -23.00
CA GLY A 296 -13.65 -12.45 -22.79
C GLY A 296 -12.31 -12.89 -23.36
N ARG A 297 -11.51 -11.93 -23.77
CA ARG A 297 -10.15 -12.18 -24.20
C ARG A 297 -9.28 -12.57 -23.00
N ILE A 298 -8.67 -13.74 -23.06
CA ILE A 298 -7.75 -14.23 -22.04
C ILE A 298 -6.34 -13.70 -22.35
N VAL A 299 -5.71 -13.11 -21.33
CA VAL A 299 -4.35 -12.58 -21.36
C VAL A 299 -3.55 -13.22 -20.23
N GLU A 300 -2.52 -14.00 -20.57
CA GLU A 300 -1.61 -14.55 -19.56
C GLU A 300 -0.65 -13.45 -19.08
N VAL A 301 -0.45 -13.38 -17.76
CA VAL A 301 0.45 -12.42 -17.13
C VAL A 301 1.41 -13.10 -16.16
N ASP A 302 2.54 -12.46 -15.93
CA ASP A 302 3.54 -12.95 -15.00
C ASP A 302 3.02 -12.86 -13.53
N ASP A 303 2.82 -14.03 -12.92
CA ASP A 303 2.37 -14.14 -11.54
C ASP A 303 3.36 -13.48 -10.55
N ALA A 304 4.67 -13.56 -10.82
CA ALA A 304 5.66 -12.94 -9.98
C ALA A 304 5.50 -11.42 -9.95
N MET A 305 5.16 -10.79 -11.07
CA MET A 305 4.99 -9.34 -11.19
C MET A 305 3.62 -8.85 -10.71
N TRP A 306 2.56 -9.61 -10.94
CA TRP A 306 1.21 -9.19 -10.56
C TRP A 306 0.86 -9.41 -9.10
N MET A 307 1.54 -10.35 -8.42
CA MET A 307 1.14 -10.83 -7.10
C MET A 307 2.20 -10.64 -6.00
N THR A 308 3.45 -10.40 -6.39
CA THR A 308 4.57 -10.35 -5.43
C THR A 308 4.95 -8.93 -5.00
N PRO A 309 5.24 -7.99 -5.95
CA PRO A 309 5.66 -6.65 -5.60
C PRO A 309 4.43 -5.80 -5.31
N VAL A 310 3.94 -5.87 -4.09
CA VAL A 310 2.81 -5.05 -3.61
C VAL A 310 3.32 -3.63 -3.34
N SER A 311 3.67 -2.93 -4.43
CA SER A 311 4.43 -1.69 -4.44
C SER A 311 4.17 -0.89 -5.72
N ILE A 312 4.70 0.34 -5.80
CA ILE A 312 4.63 1.17 -7.02
C ILE A 312 5.31 0.49 -8.21
N GLN A 313 6.44 -0.19 -7.99
CA GLN A 313 7.16 -0.90 -9.04
C GLN A 313 6.29 -2.00 -9.68
N GLY A 314 5.61 -2.79 -8.84
CA GLY A 314 4.65 -3.79 -9.32
C GLY A 314 3.41 -3.18 -9.98
N ALA A 315 2.92 -2.07 -9.43
CA ALA A 315 1.79 -1.35 -10.00
C ALA A 315 2.11 -0.82 -11.42
N HIS A 316 3.30 -0.26 -11.62
CA HIS A 316 3.76 0.16 -12.95
C HIS A 316 3.80 -1.00 -13.95
N LYS A 317 4.24 -2.19 -13.51
CA LYS A 317 4.25 -3.38 -14.39
C LYS A 317 2.84 -3.83 -14.78
N ILE A 318 1.89 -3.77 -13.83
CA ILE A 318 0.48 -4.03 -14.16
C ILE A 318 -0.04 -3.01 -15.19
N LEU A 319 0.32 -1.74 -15.06
CA LEU A 319 -0.05 -0.70 -16.03
C LEU A 319 0.55 -0.94 -17.42
N ASP A 320 1.82 -1.42 -17.49
CA ASP A 320 2.45 -1.82 -18.77
C ASP A 320 1.66 -2.91 -19.45
N ASP A 321 1.32 -3.97 -18.70
CA ASP A 321 0.59 -5.12 -19.23
C ASP A 321 -0.85 -4.74 -19.65
N LEU A 322 -1.48 -3.79 -18.93
CA LEU A 322 -2.76 -3.20 -19.34
C LEU A 322 -2.61 -2.44 -20.67
N ALA A 323 -1.62 -1.56 -20.76
CA ALA A 323 -1.37 -0.77 -21.97
C ALA A 323 -1.11 -1.68 -23.18
N GLU A 324 -0.29 -2.71 -23.03
CA GLU A 324 -0.02 -3.72 -24.06
C GLU A 324 -1.30 -4.46 -24.44
N ALA A 325 -2.03 -4.98 -23.44
CA ALA A 325 -3.25 -5.73 -23.67
C ALA A 325 -4.31 -4.96 -24.45
N PHE A 326 -4.46 -3.67 -24.18
CA PHE A 326 -5.42 -2.82 -24.87
C PHE A 326 -4.83 -2.04 -26.06
N GLY A 327 -3.51 -2.11 -26.27
CA GLY A 327 -2.79 -1.43 -27.37
C GLY A 327 -2.87 0.10 -27.24
N VAL A 328 -2.74 0.63 -26.01
CA VAL A 328 -2.62 2.06 -25.72
C VAL A 328 -1.17 2.40 -25.36
N ASP A 329 -0.84 3.70 -25.27
CA ASP A 329 0.49 4.13 -24.88
C ASP A 329 0.77 3.74 -23.40
N PRO A 330 1.91 3.10 -23.08
CA PRO A 330 2.26 2.80 -21.70
C PRO A 330 2.65 4.03 -20.88
N HIS A 331 2.90 5.18 -21.48
CA HIS A 331 3.31 6.44 -20.81
C HIS A 331 4.50 6.23 -19.86
N ASN A 332 5.52 5.52 -20.33
CA ASN A 332 6.79 5.36 -19.62
C ASN A 332 7.60 6.65 -19.82
N GLY A 333 7.54 7.55 -18.82
CA GLY A 333 8.26 8.82 -18.81
C GLY A 333 9.75 8.67 -18.50
#